data_0eb727ee697c5e024f55f984bf270495
#
_entry.id   0eb727ee697c5e024f55f984bf270495
#
_cell.length_a   1.000
_cell.length_b   1.000
_cell.length_c   1.000
_cell.angle_alpha   90.00
_cell.angle_beta   90.00
_cell.angle_gamma   90.00
#
_symmetry.space_group_name_H-M   'P 1'
#
loop_
_entity.id
_entity.type
_entity.pdbx_description
1 polymer ?
#
loop_
_entity_poly.entity_id
_entity_poly.type
_entity_poly.pdbx_seq_one_letter_code
_entity_poly.pdbx_strand_id
1 'polypeptide(L)'
;PFELDSLPGNLLARRLRAEWRPGQQYELHLEAGALTSLYGLSNDSVRSSFSIGKLEDYGTLFVSLSQASDTTIVQLLDQSGNPTTQVLAQDGRAEFYYIRPGKYFLRCFFDHNGDGRWTPGRWDTHTPPEEVYYYPEEIEVRANWDSNPAWNVKALPLNKQKPARLIKQKEQKRQNNTHQRNIDRLRQRGGR
;
A
#
# COMPACT_ATOMS: atom_id res chain seq x y z
N PRO A 1 -1.24 9.86 -31.28
CA PRO A 1 -0.20 10.69 -30.68
C PRO A 1 0.18 10.12 -29.31
N PHE A 2 1.45 10.16 -28.96
CA PHE A 2 1.96 9.75 -27.65
C PHE A 2 2.98 10.78 -27.18
N GLU A 3 3.19 10.84 -25.87
CA GLU A 3 4.18 11.66 -25.19
C GLU A 3 5.09 10.78 -24.35
N LEU A 4 6.37 11.07 -24.33
CA LEU A 4 7.35 10.36 -23.54
C LEU A 4 8.00 11.29 -22.53
N ASP A 5 7.62 11.12 -21.25
CA ASP A 5 8.10 11.92 -20.13
C ASP A 5 9.20 11.24 -19.33
N SER A 6 10.07 12.03 -18.74
CA SER A 6 10.99 11.54 -17.71
C SER A 6 10.26 11.39 -16.37
N LEU A 7 10.60 10.33 -15.63
CA LEU A 7 10.08 10.16 -14.26
C LEU A 7 10.94 10.97 -13.26
N PRO A 8 10.35 11.85 -12.46
CA PRO A 8 11.07 12.53 -11.40
C PRO A 8 11.76 11.55 -10.46
N GLY A 9 13.04 11.75 -10.20
CA GLY A 9 13.83 10.88 -9.31
C GLY A 9 14.30 9.55 -9.90
N ASN A 10 13.96 9.24 -11.16
CA ASN A 10 14.47 8.05 -11.86
C ASN A 10 14.88 8.39 -13.30
N LEU A 11 16.17 8.64 -13.50
CA LEU A 11 16.73 9.02 -14.81
C LEU A 11 16.65 7.92 -15.85
N LEU A 12 16.53 6.65 -15.43
CA LEU A 12 16.50 5.49 -16.34
C LEU A 12 15.09 5.11 -16.76
N ALA A 13 14.05 5.65 -16.10
CA ALA A 13 12.67 5.34 -16.41
C ALA A 13 12.02 6.44 -17.26
N ARG A 14 11.18 6.04 -18.19
CA ARG A 14 10.37 6.92 -19.02
C ARG A 14 8.90 6.54 -18.86
N ARG A 15 8.04 7.53 -18.88
CA ARG A 15 6.59 7.33 -18.86
C ARG A 15 6.03 7.61 -20.24
N LEU A 16 5.42 6.59 -20.84
CA LEU A 16 4.70 6.73 -22.10
C LEU A 16 3.26 7.12 -21.78
N ARG A 17 2.81 8.27 -22.28
CA ARG A 17 1.42 8.73 -22.22
C ARG A 17 0.82 8.66 -23.61
N ALA A 18 -0.38 8.13 -23.70
CA ALA A 18 -1.19 8.07 -24.92
C ALA A 18 -2.67 7.97 -24.56
N GLU A 19 -3.54 8.10 -25.54
CA GLU A 19 -4.97 7.83 -25.39
C GLU A 19 -5.19 6.31 -25.39
N TRP A 20 -5.08 5.71 -24.21
CA TRP A 20 -5.33 4.29 -24.01
C TRP A 20 -6.83 4.00 -23.98
N ARG A 21 -7.29 3.09 -24.85
CA ARG A 21 -8.69 2.66 -24.86
C ARG A 21 -8.87 1.38 -24.07
N PRO A 22 -9.81 1.33 -23.10
CA PRO A 22 -10.11 0.12 -22.36
C PRO A 22 -10.43 -1.08 -23.27
N GLY A 23 -9.94 -2.26 -22.93
CA GLY A 23 -10.16 -3.49 -23.68
C GLY A 23 -9.33 -3.64 -24.95
N GLN A 24 -8.45 -2.68 -25.26
CA GLN A 24 -7.59 -2.73 -26.44
C GLN A 24 -6.22 -3.33 -26.13
N GLN A 25 -5.65 -3.99 -27.12
CA GLN A 25 -4.29 -4.47 -27.09
C GLN A 25 -3.39 -3.51 -27.89
N TYR A 26 -2.21 -3.25 -27.34
CA TYR A 26 -1.21 -2.37 -27.93
C TYR A 26 0.12 -3.08 -28.06
N GLU A 27 0.89 -2.68 -29.03
CA GLU A 27 2.28 -3.10 -29.21
C GLU A 27 3.18 -1.86 -29.16
N LEU A 28 4.17 -1.91 -28.27
CA LEU A 28 5.26 -0.94 -28.25
C LEU A 28 6.39 -1.51 -29.08
N HIS A 29 6.74 -0.80 -30.14
CA HIS A 29 7.89 -1.12 -30.97
C HIS A 29 8.93 -0.01 -30.82
N LEU A 30 10.11 -0.37 -30.36
CA LEU A 30 11.27 0.50 -30.26
C LEU A 30 12.28 0.05 -31.31
N GLU A 31 12.56 0.93 -32.28
CA GLU A 31 13.54 0.65 -33.33
C GLU A 31 14.95 0.53 -32.77
N ALA A 32 15.81 -0.24 -33.45
CA ALA A 32 17.22 -0.29 -33.13
C ALA A 32 17.85 1.11 -33.28
N GLY A 33 18.63 1.53 -32.30
CA GLY A 33 19.27 2.86 -32.28
C GLY A 33 18.36 4.01 -31.84
N ALA A 34 17.11 3.76 -31.48
CA ALA A 34 16.17 4.79 -30.99
C ALA A 34 16.58 5.38 -29.63
N LEU A 35 17.33 4.64 -28.84
CA LEU A 35 17.90 5.08 -27.57
C LEU A 35 19.42 4.93 -27.63
N THR A 36 20.12 5.95 -27.14
CA THR A 36 21.57 5.91 -26.98
C THR A 36 21.91 6.13 -25.51
N SER A 37 22.75 5.26 -24.96
CA SER A 37 23.23 5.38 -23.59
C SER A 37 24.25 6.53 -23.48
N LEU A 38 24.58 6.91 -22.25
CA LEU A 38 25.62 7.90 -21.96
C LEU A 38 27.00 7.49 -22.53
N TYR A 39 27.22 6.20 -22.72
CA TYR A 39 28.48 5.65 -23.27
C TYR A 39 28.43 5.42 -24.81
N GLY A 40 27.41 5.94 -25.48
CA GLY A 40 27.28 5.81 -26.93
C GLY A 40 26.78 4.46 -27.43
N LEU A 41 26.33 3.56 -26.53
CA LEU A 41 25.74 2.29 -26.91
C LEU A 41 24.28 2.49 -27.32
N SER A 42 23.88 1.92 -28.42
CA SER A 42 22.49 1.93 -28.91
C SER A 42 21.73 0.68 -28.47
N ASN A 43 20.41 0.79 -28.40
CA ASN A 43 19.54 -0.37 -28.15
C ASN A 43 19.34 -1.20 -29.41
N ASP A 44 19.12 -2.49 -29.26
CA ASP A 44 18.52 -3.35 -30.27
C ASP A 44 17.02 -3.07 -30.39
N SER A 45 16.38 -3.59 -31.47
CA SER A 45 14.93 -3.48 -31.61
C SER A 45 14.22 -4.25 -30.49
N VAL A 46 13.25 -3.60 -29.85
CA VAL A 46 12.43 -4.19 -28.78
C VAL A 46 10.96 -4.13 -29.17
N ARG A 47 10.26 -5.25 -29.01
CA ARG A 47 8.81 -5.32 -29.15
C ARG A 47 8.21 -5.80 -27.84
N SER A 48 7.19 -5.09 -27.37
CA SER A 48 6.46 -5.46 -26.15
C SER A 48 4.97 -5.25 -26.37
N SER A 49 4.18 -6.30 -26.22
CA SER A 49 2.73 -6.23 -26.29
C SER A 49 2.13 -6.12 -24.89
N PHE A 50 1.12 -5.30 -24.75
CA PHE A 50 0.35 -5.15 -23.51
C PHE A 50 -1.12 -4.86 -23.84
N SER A 51 -2.01 -5.11 -22.90
CA SER A 51 -3.44 -4.85 -23.02
C SER A 51 -3.91 -3.91 -21.92
N ILE A 52 -4.85 -3.05 -22.27
CA ILE A 52 -5.57 -2.22 -21.31
C ILE A 52 -6.81 -3.00 -20.87
N GLY A 53 -6.97 -3.20 -19.55
CA GLY A 53 -8.14 -3.88 -19.00
C GLY A 53 -9.44 -3.15 -19.35
N LYS A 54 -10.54 -3.85 -19.37
CA LYS A 54 -11.87 -3.25 -19.51
C LYS A 54 -12.26 -2.56 -18.23
N LEU A 55 -13.08 -1.52 -18.30
CA LEU A 55 -13.57 -0.82 -17.09
C LEU A 55 -14.37 -1.76 -16.18
N GLU A 56 -15.11 -2.70 -16.79
CA GLU A 56 -15.91 -3.71 -16.10
C GLU A 56 -15.07 -4.69 -15.25
N ASP A 57 -13.77 -4.82 -15.53
CA ASP A 57 -12.86 -5.69 -14.80
C ASP A 57 -12.41 -5.10 -13.46
N TYR A 58 -12.75 -3.86 -13.19
CA TYR A 58 -12.32 -3.11 -12.00
C TYR A 58 -13.52 -2.72 -11.13
N GLY A 59 -13.26 -2.52 -9.85
CA GLY A 59 -14.22 -1.95 -8.92
C GLY A 59 -13.80 -0.56 -8.46
N THR A 60 -14.70 0.12 -7.77
CA THR A 60 -14.49 1.42 -7.15
C THR A 60 -14.69 1.31 -5.64
N LEU A 61 -13.93 2.09 -4.89
CA LEU A 61 -14.05 2.15 -3.43
C LEU A 61 -14.14 3.60 -2.98
N PHE A 62 -15.27 3.98 -2.39
CA PHE A 62 -15.53 5.29 -1.81
C PHE A 62 -15.54 5.18 -0.29
N VAL A 63 -14.51 5.66 0.38
CA VAL A 63 -14.42 5.59 1.84
C VAL A 63 -14.91 6.90 2.43
N SER A 64 -16.00 6.84 3.20
CA SER A 64 -16.49 8.00 3.96
C SER A 64 -15.80 8.05 5.32
N LEU A 65 -15.02 9.10 5.57
CA LEU A 65 -14.23 9.27 6.78
C LEU A 65 -14.90 10.24 7.75
N SER A 66 -14.93 9.90 9.02
CA SER A 66 -15.25 10.83 10.09
C SER A 66 -14.07 10.95 11.05
N GLN A 67 -13.91 12.12 11.65
CA GLN A 67 -12.76 12.51 12.48
C GLN A 67 -11.40 12.45 11.72
N ALA A 68 -11.45 12.65 10.41
CA ALA A 68 -10.30 12.87 9.55
C ALA A 68 -9.95 14.36 9.48
N SER A 69 -8.73 14.69 9.07
CA SER A 69 -8.27 16.03 8.74
C SER A 69 -8.13 16.20 7.23
N ASP A 70 -7.99 17.43 6.76
CA ASP A 70 -7.77 17.73 5.33
C ASP A 70 -6.40 17.24 4.83
N THR A 71 -5.51 16.84 5.74
CA THR A 71 -4.21 16.25 5.43
C THR A 71 -4.21 14.74 5.54
N THR A 72 -5.38 14.12 5.66
CA THR A 72 -5.49 12.66 5.81
C THR A 72 -5.20 11.95 4.49
N ILE A 73 -4.17 11.13 4.48
CA ILE A 73 -3.87 10.24 3.36
C ILE A 73 -4.39 8.84 3.69
N VAL A 74 -5.23 8.32 2.81
CA VAL A 74 -5.76 6.95 2.90
C VAL A 74 -5.00 6.05 1.95
N GLN A 75 -4.54 4.91 2.45
CA GLN A 75 -3.83 3.90 1.68
C GLN A 75 -4.63 2.62 1.60
N LEU A 76 -4.76 2.10 0.40
CA LEU A 76 -5.27 0.76 0.15
C LEU A 76 -4.10 -0.23 0.22
N LEU A 77 -4.23 -1.25 1.07
CA LEU A 77 -3.18 -2.24 1.32
C LEU A 77 -3.57 -3.58 0.73
N ASP A 78 -2.60 -4.30 0.20
CA ASP A 78 -2.75 -5.70 -0.16
C ASP A 78 -2.89 -6.61 1.08
N GLN A 79 -3.09 -7.90 0.88
CA GLN A 79 -3.21 -8.87 1.98
C GLN A 79 -1.91 -9.05 2.79
N SER A 80 -0.78 -8.60 2.27
CA SER A 80 0.51 -8.61 2.95
C SER A 80 0.76 -7.33 3.76
N GLY A 81 -0.13 -6.34 3.62
CA GLY A 81 -0.04 -5.03 4.29
C GLY A 81 0.83 -4.02 3.56
N ASN A 82 1.14 -4.27 2.28
CA ASN A 82 1.87 -3.31 1.46
C ASN A 82 0.89 -2.33 0.79
N PRO A 83 1.21 -1.04 0.71
CA PRO A 83 0.37 -0.07 0.03
C PRO A 83 0.39 -0.32 -1.49
N THR A 84 -0.79 -0.46 -2.08
CA THR A 84 -0.99 -0.60 -3.53
C THR A 84 -1.29 0.75 -4.18
N THR A 85 -2.07 1.57 -3.52
CA THR A 85 -2.40 2.93 -3.95
C THR A 85 -2.74 3.79 -2.74
N GLN A 86 -2.66 5.11 -2.90
CA GLN A 86 -3.03 6.08 -1.88
C GLN A 86 -3.69 7.30 -2.48
N VAL A 87 -4.57 7.91 -1.71
CA VAL A 87 -5.26 9.15 -2.07
C VAL A 87 -5.32 10.10 -0.88
N LEU A 88 -5.28 11.39 -1.15
CA LEU A 88 -5.58 12.42 -0.16
C LEU A 88 -7.10 12.48 0.01
N ALA A 89 -7.59 12.41 1.24
CA ALA A 89 -9.00 12.57 1.52
C ALA A 89 -9.42 14.03 1.27
N GLN A 90 -10.54 14.22 0.60
CA GLN A 90 -11.15 15.52 0.34
C GLN A 90 -12.57 15.52 0.91
N ASP A 91 -12.95 16.54 1.65
CA ASP A 91 -14.27 16.66 2.26
C ASP A 91 -14.73 15.41 3.04
N GLY A 92 -13.78 14.76 3.74
CA GLY A 92 -14.05 13.52 4.47
C GLY A 92 -14.27 12.29 3.59
N ARG A 93 -13.82 12.31 2.32
CA ARG A 93 -13.92 11.18 1.40
C ARG A 93 -12.58 10.82 0.80
N ALA A 94 -12.35 9.52 0.64
CA ALA A 94 -11.23 8.97 -0.11
C ALA A 94 -11.77 8.08 -1.23
N GLU A 95 -11.44 8.41 -2.48
CA GLU A 95 -11.98 7.77 -3.66
C GLU A 95 -10.90 7.02 -4.40
N PHE A 96 -11.10 5.71 -4.57
CA PHE A 96 -10.19 4.82 -5.28
C PHE A 96 -10.89 4.26 -6.49
N TYR A 97 -10.33 4.51 -7.66
CA TYR A 97 -10.84 4.06 -8.95
C TYR A 97 -9.96 2.95 -9.53
N TYR A 98 -10.54 2.13 -10.38
CA TYR A 98 -9.85 1.09 -11.14
C TYR A 98 -9.09 0.10 -10.26
N ILE A 99 -9.70 -0.31 -9.15
CA ILE A 99 -9.14 -1.31 -8.25
C ILE A 99 -9.42 -2.70 -8.82
N ARG A 100 -8.41 -3.55 -8.87
CA ARG A 100 -8.61 -4.95 -9.24
C ARG A 100 -9.47 -5.65 -8.19
N PRO A 101 -10.38 -6.55 -8.59
CA PRO A 101 -11.16 -7.34 -7.64
C PRO A 101 -10.24 -8.10 -6.68
N GLY A 102 -10.62 -8.10 -5.41
CA GLY A 102 -9.80 -8.74 -4.38
C GLY A 102 -10.13 -8.24 -2.98
N LYS A 103 -9.35 -8.71 -2.03
CA LYS A 103 -9.48 -8.36 -0.62
C LYS A 103 -8.35 -7.44 -0.22
N TYR A 104 -8.71 -6.37 0.45
CA TYR A 104 -7.83 -5.27 0.79
C TYR A 104 -8.00 -4.86 2.25
N PHE A 105 -7.00 -4.17 2.78
CA PHE A 105 -7.09 -3.46 4.03
C PHE A 105 -6.93 -1.96 3.79
N LEU A 106 -7.44 -1.15 4.71
CA LEU A 106 -7.22 0.29 4.69
C LEU A 106 -6.39 0.72 5.89
N ARG A 107 -5.54 1.69 5.66
CA ARG A 107 -4.93 2.50 6.70
C ARG A 107 -4.91 3.96 6.28
N CYS A 108 -4.89 4.85 7.24
CA CYS A 108 -4.64 6.26 6.96
C CYS A 108 -3.61 6.81 7.93
N PHE A 109 -3.03 7.93 7.56
CA PHE A 109 -2.18 8.73 8.42
C PHE A 109 -2.44 10.21 8.16
N PHE A 110 -2.11 11.04 9.14
CA PHE A 110 -2.22 12.48 9.03
C PHE A 110 -0.87 13.03 8.59
N ASP A 111 -0.82 13.47 7.34
CA ASP A 111 0.37 14.05 6.74
C ASP A 111 0.52 15.50 7.23
N HIS A 112 1.36 15.69 8.25
CA HIS A 112 1.57 17.00 8.87
C HIS A 112 2.56 17.88 8.10
N ASN A 113 3.44 17.27 7.33
CA ASN A 113 4.49 17.98 6.58
C ASN A 113 4.16 18.19 5.10
N GLY A 114 3.08 17.58 4.59
CA GLY A 114 2.60 17.74 3.22
C GLY A 114 3.47 17.04 2.17
N ASP A 115 4.29 16.04 2.56
CA ASP A 115 5.18 15.34 1.63
C ASP A 115 4.52 14.14 0.93
N GLY A 116 3.30 13.79 1.31
CA GLY A 116 2.54 12.66 0.76
C GLY A 116 3.04 11.30 1.22
N ARG A 117 3.88 11.26 2.25
CA ARG A 117 4.49 10.03 2.79
C ARG A 117 4.38 10.01 4.30
N TRP A 118 4.24 8.83 4.84
CA TRP A 118 4.31 8.68 6.30
C TRP A 118 5.73 9.00 6.81
N THR A 119 5.79 9.94 7.76
CA THR A 119 7.04 10.39 8.36
C THR A 119 7.25 9.71 9.72
N PRO A 120 8.36 8.98 9.92
CA PRO A 120 8.73 8.46 11.22
C PRO A 120 9.13 9.60 12.16
N GLY A 121 8.98 9.37 13.47
CA GLY A 121 9.44 10.35 14.44
C GLY A 121 10.97 10.57 14.38
N ARG A 122 11.39 11.73 14.86
CA ARG A 122 12.80 12.11 14.94
C ARG A 122 13.23 12.27 16.40
N TRP A 123 14.22 11.50 16.78
CA TRP A 123 14.72 11.51 18.14
C TRP A 123 15.47 12.82 18.49
N ASP A 124 16.24 13.34 17.55
CA ASP A 124 17.05 14.56 17.68
C ASP A 124 16.19 15.81 17.95
N THR A 125 15.02 15.90 17.33
CA THR A 125 14.07 17.02 17.46
C THR A 125 12.90 16.71 18.39
N HIS A 126 12.84 15.53 18.99
CA HIS A 126 11.71 15.05 19.81
C HIS A 126 10.36 15.11 19.07
N THR A 127 10.39 14.99 17.73
CA THR A 127 9.18 15.00 16.92
C THR A 127 8.55 13.60 16.92
N PRO A 128 7.29 13.46 17.34
CA PRO A 128 6.62 12.16 17.27
C PRO A 128 6.39 11.71 15.83
N PRO A 129 6.24 10.39 15.57
CA PRO A 129 5.82 9.91 14.26
C PRO A 129 4.39 10.33 13.95
N GLU A 130 4.07 10.43 12.67
CA GLU A 130 2.70 10.63 12.24
C GLU A 130 1.81 9.46 12.67
N GLU A 131 0.61 9.80 13.14
CA GLU A 131 -0.35 8.82 13.64
C GLU A 131 -0.90 7.97 12.49
N VAL A 132 -0.87 6.65 12.66
CA VAL A 132 -1.37 5.68 11.69
C VAL A 132 -2.58 4.96 12.23
N TYR A 133 -3.68 5.03 11.51
CA TYR A 133 -4.93 4.38 11.85
C TYR A 133 -5.26 3.28 10.85
N TYR A 134 -5.91 2.21 11.29
CA TYR A 134 -6.34 1.09 10.46
C TYR A 134 -7.85 0.93 10.49
N TYR A 135 -8.42 0.65 9.33
CA TYR A 135 -9.78 0.15 9.26
C TYR A 135 -9.80 -1.30 9.79
N PRO A 136 -10.69 -1.63 10.74
CA PRO A 136 -10.60 -2.90 11.47
C PRO A 136 -10.93 -4.12 10.63
N GLU A 137 -11.66 -3.95 9.54
CA GLU A 137 -12.18 -5.04 8.72
C GLU A 137 -11.46 -5.14 7.37
N GLU A 138 -11.55 -6.32 6.77
CA GLU A 138 -11.11 -6.57 5.39
C GLU A 138 -12.20 -6.05 4.44
N ILE A 139 -11.80 -5.37 3.39
CA ILE A 139 -12.71 -4.86 2.35
C ILE A 139 -12.58 -5.75 1.13
N GLU A 140 -13.70 -6.28 0.65
CA GLU A 140 -13.79 -7.00 -0.61
C GLU A 140 -14.21 -6.02 -1.71
N VAL A 141 -13.35 -5.85 -2.72
CA VAL A 141 -13.66 -5.10 -3.93
C VAL A 141 -14.04 -6.10 -5.02
N ARG A 142 -15.18 -5.88 -5.66
CA ARG A 142 -15.70 -6.71 -6.75
C ARG A 142 -15.67 -5.93 -8.05
N ALA A 143 -15.51 -6.67 -9.18
CA ALA A 143 -15.57 -6.09 -10.50
C ALA A 143 -16.95 -5.45 -10.76
N ASN A 144 -16.94 -4.33 -11.44
CA ASN A 144 -18.14 -3.55 -11.80
C ASN A 144 -19.04 -3.22 -10.60
N TRP A 145 -18.43 -2.97 -9.43
CA TRP A 145 -19.14 -2.70 -8.19
C TRP A 145 -18.51 -1.54 -7.42
N ASP A 146 -19.37 -0.68 -6.85
CA ASP A 146 -18.94 0.42 -5.98
C ASP A 146 -19.12 0.01 -4.51
N SER A 147 -18.05 0.00 -3.77
CA SER A 147 -18.03 -0.27 -2.33
C SER A 147 -17.96 1.04 -1.54
N ASN A 148 -18.83 1.23 -0.53
CA ASN A 148 -18.96 2.48 0.22
C ASN A 148 -18.83 2.25 1.75
N PRO A 149 -17.67 1.85 2.29
CA PRO A 149 -17.50 1.72 3.73
C PRO A 149 -17.46 3.11 4.41
N ALA A 150 -18.10 3.18 5.59
CA ALA A 150 -17.98 4.30 6.48
C ALA A 150 -16.90 3.99 7.55
N TRP A 151 -16.00 4.91 7.79
CA TRP A 151 -14.90 4.75 8.72
C TRP A 151 -14.77 5.92 9.68
N ASN A 152 -15.06 5.68 10.96
CA ASN A 152 -14.65 6.61 12.01
C ASN A 152 -13.21 6.29 12.41
N VAL A 153 -12.29 7.15 12.02
CA VAL A 153 -10.83 6.94 12.16
C VAL A 153 -10.42 6.76 13.63
N LYS A 154 -11.05 7.47 14.55
CA LYS A 154 -10.73 7.47 15.98
C LYS A 154 -11.69 6.64 16.85
N ALA A 155 -12.53 5.81 16.24
CA ALA A 155 -13.50 5.00 16.98
C ALA A 155 -12.86 3.99 17.94
N LEU A 156 -11.68 3.47 17.60
CA LEU A 156 -10.94 2.51 18.41
C LEU A 156 -9.58 3.09 18.82
N PRO A 157 -9.03 2.69 19.96
CA PRO A 157 -7.66 3.03 20.34
C PRO A 157 -6.66 2.50 19.32
N LEU A 158 -5.57 3.23 19.05
CA LEU A 158 -4.54 2.90 18.06
C LEU A 158 -4.02 1.46 18.15
N ASN A 159 -3.84 0.97 19.39
CA ASN A 159 -3.31 -0.38 19.64
C ASN A 159 -4.31 -1.52 19.34
N LYS A 160 -5.61 -1.20 19.10
CA LYS A 160 -6.66 -2.19 18.82
C LYS A 160 -7.21 -2.13 17.40
N GLN A 161 -6.73 -1.21 16.57
CA GLN A 161 -7.26 -1.00 15.22
C GLN A 161 -6.67 -1.95 14.19
N LYS A 162 -5.38 -2.31 14.34
CA LYS A 162 -4.68 -3.09 13.32
C LYS A 162 -5.28 -4.48 13.18
N PRO A 163 -5.75 -4.87 11.97
CA PRO A 163 -6.30 -6.20 11.72
C PRO A 163 -5.31 -7.31 12.10
N ALA A 164 -5.79 -8.37 12.73
CA ALA A 164 -4.95 -9.47 13.21
C ALA A 164 -4.09 -10.11 12.11
N ARG A 165 -4.58 -10.15 10.87
CA ARG A 165 -3.82 -10.66 9.71
C ARG A 165 -2.58 -9.82 9.37
N LEU A 166 -2.60 -8.52 9.69
CA LEU A 166 -1.49 -7.60 9.44
C LEU A 166 -0.49 -7.55 10.59
N ILE A 167 -0.75 -8.23 11.72
CA ILE A 167 0.16 -8.29 12.84
C ILE A 167 1.22 -9.35 12.53
N LYS A 168 2.41 -8.88 12.12
CA LYS A 168 3.54 -9.76 11.79
C LYS A 168 4.26 -10.35 13.01
N GLN A 169 4.08 -9.76 14.18
CA GLN A 169 4.64 -10.29 15.43
C GLN A 169 3.80 -11.48 15.85
N LYS A 170 4.33 -12.70 15.65
CA LYS A 170 3.80 -13.86 16.36
C LYS A 170 3.99 -13.60 17.85
N GLU A 171 2.93 -13.85 18.64
CA GLU A 171 3.11 -13.96 20.07
C GLU A 171 4.33 -14.85 20.33
N GLN A 172 5.35 -14.32 20.98
CA GLN A 172 6.46 -15.15 21.43
C GLN A 172 5.80 -16.20 22.32
N LYS A 173 5.70 -17.44 21.85
CA LYS A 173 5.45 -18.58 22.71
C LYS A 173 6.41 -18.40 23.87
N ARG A 174 5.89 -18.17 25.08
CA ARG A 174 6.69 -18.10 26.29
C ARG A 174 7.67 -19.25 26.22
N GLN A 175 8.92 -18.96 25.89
CA GLN A 175 9.97 -19.94 25.99
C GLN A 175 9.96 -20.34 27.45
N ASN A 176 9.61 -21.60 27.71
CA ASN A 176 9.68 -22.15 29.05
C ASN A 176 11.04 -21.78 29.60
N ASN A 177 11.03 -20.87 30.54
CA ASN A 177 12.22 -20.27 31.08
C ASN A 177 13.13 -21.42 31.54
N THR A 178 14.39 -21.42 31.15
CA THR A 178 15.37 -22.44 31.54
C THR A 178 15.41 -22.63 33.06
N HIS A 179 15.11 -21.55 33.77
CA HIS A 179 14.90 -21.54 35.22
C HIS A 179 13.75 -22.43 35.69
N GLN A 180 12.60 -22.39 35.03
CA GLN A 180 11.44 -23.23 35.36
C GLN A 180 11.75 -24.71 35.12
N ARG A 181 12.43 -25.02 34.01
CA ARG A 181 12.87 -26.40 33.71
C ARG A 181 13.84 -26.94 34.73
N ASN A 182 14.73 -26.10 35.26
CA ASN A 182 15.68 -26.49 36.29
C ASN A 182 15.01 -26.71 37.66
N ILE A 183 14.02 -25.89 38.00
CA ILE A 183 13.21 -26.09 39.23
C ILE A 183 12.40 -27.39 39.12
N ASP A 184 11.79 -27.68 37.98
CA ASP A 184 11.00 -28.90 37.79
C ASP A 184 11.91 -30.15 37.83
N ARG A 185 13.14 -30.09 37.31
CA ARG A 185 14.12 -31.16 37.42
C ARG A 185 14.59 -31.40 38.89
N LEU A 186 14.76 -30.32 39.65
CA LEU A 186 15.16 -30.43 41.06
C LEU A 186 14.03 -31.04 41.90
N ARG A 187 12.76 -30.69 41.63
CA ARG A 187 11.58 -31.27 42.28
C ARG A 187 11.42 -32.77 41.97
N GLN A 188 11.69 -33.19 40.76
CA GLN A 188 11.67 -34.60 40.37
C GLN A 188 12.77 -35.44 41.00
N ARG A 189 13.93 -34.86 41.33
CA ARG A 189 15.05 -35.52 42.00
C ARG A 189 14.95 -35.57 43.51
N GLY A 190 14.18 -34.66 44.13
CA GLY A 190 14.01 -34.62 45.59
C GLY A 190 12.83 -35.46 46.10
N GLY A 191 12.13 -36.18 45.24
CA GLY A 191 10.98 -37.02 45.57
C GLY A 191 11.29 -38.54 45.58
N ARG A 192 12.54 -38.93 45.80
CA ARG A 192 12.93 -40.33 46.09
C ARG A 192 13.56 -40.45 47.45
#